data_ab1e07514048843c78f2ab2aa6dc3baa
#
_entry.id   ab1e07514048843c78f2ab2aa6dc3baa
#
_cell.length_a   1.000
_cell.length_b   1.000
_cell.length_c   1.000
_cell.angle_alpha   90.00
_cell.angle_beta   90.00
_cell.angle_gamma   90.00
#
_symmetry.space_group_name_H-M   'P 1'
#
loop_
_entity.id
_entity.type
_entity.pdbx_description
1 polymer ?
#
loop_
_entity_poly.entity_id
_entity_poly.type
_entity_poly.pdbx_seq_one_letter_code
_entity_poly.pdbx_strand_id
1 'polypeptide(L)'
;MLTAHWLYGISACLIMIFGLRAALLHDSLLLRIIALNIMGTGVFMMLITIAYRGPDAAPDPIPHALVLTGIVVAVSATALALTLLRRLTEEQDND
;
A
#
# COMPACT_ATOMS: atom_id res chain seq x y z
N MET A 1 -16.57 13.02 14.64
CA MET A 1 -16.77 12.14 13.50
C MET A 1 -16.21 12.67 12.21
N LEU A 2 -16.62 13.87 11.80
CA LEU A 2 -16.02 14.53 10.65
C LEU A 2 -14.51 14.70 10.84
N THR A 3 -14.07 14.98 12.06
CA THR A 3 -12.66 15.16 12.37
C THR A 3 -11.85 13.90 12.12
N ALA A 4 -12.37 12.74 12.56
CA ALA A 4 -11.70 11.46 12.35
C ALA A 4 -11.63 11.10 10.86
N HIS A 5 -12.71 11.34 10.12
CA HIS A 5 -12.76 11.10 8.68
C HIS A 5 -11.70 11.91 7.93
N TRP A 6 -11.60 13.20 8.24
CA TRP A 6 -10.58 14.06 7.66
C TRP A 6 -9.17 13.62 8.05
N LEU A 7 -8.99 13.22 9.31
CA LEU A 7 -7.70 12.76 9.80
C LEU A 7 -7.22 11.55 9.02
N TYR A 8 -8.09 10.56 8.82
CA TYR A 8 -7.73 9.36 8.06
C TYR A 8 -7.44 9.69 6.60
N GLY A 9 -8.23 10.56 5.98
CA GLY A 9 -8.01 10.96 4.60
C GLY A 9 -6.69 11.67 4.41
N ILE A 10 -6.36 12.61 5.28
CA ILE A 10 -5.10 13.34 5.24
C ILE A 10 -3.93 12.40 5.47
N SER A 11 -4.04 11.50 6.45
CA SER A 11 -3.00 10.51 6.73
C SER A 11 -2.76 9.60 5.54
N ALA A 12 -3.81 9.15 4.87
CA ALA A 12 -3.71 8.32 3.68
C ALA A 12 -2.98 9.03 2.55
N CYS A 13 -3.29 10.31 2.33
CA CYS A 13 -2.61 11.11 1.32
C CYS A 13 -1.14 11.29 1.64
N LEU A 14 -0.79 11.56 2.91
CA LEU A 14 0.60 11.71 3.33
C LEU A 14 1.39 10.43 3.15
N ILE A 15 0.83 9.29 3.54
CA ILE A 15 1.47 7.98 3.37
C ILE A 15 1.72 7.71 1.89
N MET A 16 0.74 8.01 1.04
CA MET A 16 0.85 7.81 -0.41
C MET A 16 1.97 8.68 -0.99
N ILE A 17 2.04 9.95 -0.60
CA ILE A 17 3.06 10.88 -1.08
C ILE A 17 4.45 10.43 -0.63
N PHE A 18 4.62 10.07 0.63
CA PHE A 18 5.90 9.58 1.14
C PHE A 18 6.33 8.30 0.44
N GLY A 19 5.41 7.37 0.22
CA GLY A 19 5.69 6.13 -0.50
C GLY A 19 6.12 6.39 -1.93
N LEU A 20 5.44 7.28 -2.62
CA LEU A 20 5.79 7.65 -3.99
C LEU A 20 7.16 8.28 -4.06
N ARG A 21 7.45 9.22 -3.15
CA ARG A 21 8.75 9.87 -3.10
C ARG A 21 9.86 8.86 -2.87
N ALA A 22 9.68 7.96 -1.91
CA ALA A 22 10.67 6.93 -1.61
C ALA A 22 10.87 5.99 -2.79
N ALA A 23 9.79 5.60 -3.49
CA ALA A 23 9.88 4.74 -4.66
C ALA A 23 10.68 5.37 -5.79
N LEU A 24 10.56 6.69 -5.96
CA LEU A 24 11.26 7.39 -7.03
C LEU A 24 12.71 7.72 -6.69
N LEU A 25 13.03 7.95 -5.41
CA LEU A 25 14.34 8.45 -5.01
C LEU A 25 15.34 7.37 -4.63
N HIS A 26 14.87 6.20 -4.21
CA HIS A 26 15.78 5.13 -3.79
C HIS A 26 16.22 4.28 -4.97
N ASP A 27 17.50 3.92 -5.00
CA ASP A 27 18.08 3.09 -6.06
C ASP A 27 17.98 1.60 -5.77
N SER A 28 17.89 1.22 -4.48
CA SER A 28 17.80 -0.17 -4.10
C SER A 28 16.43 -0.75 -4.46
N LEU A 29 16.42 -1.93 -5.09
CA LEU A 29 15.17 -2.62 -5.42
C LEU A 29 14.37 -2.98 -4.18
N LEU A 30 15.07 -3.39 -3.11
CA LEU A 30 14.40 -3.73 -1.85
C LEU A 30 13.66 -2.53 -1.28
N LEU A 31 14.30 -1.36 -1.25
CA LEU A 31 13.69 -0.14 -0.73
C LEU A 31 12.53 0.31 -1.62
N ARG A 32 12.62 0.12 -2.94
CA ARG A 32 11.52 0.41 -3.85
C ARG A 32 10.31 -0.47 -3.60
N ILE A 33 10.52 -1.75 -3.34
CA ILE A 33 9.43 -2.68 -3.01
C ILE A 33 8.74 -2.24 -1.73
N ILE A 34 9.51 -1.89 -0.70
CA ILE A 34 8.98 -1.39 0.57
C ILE A 34 8.21 -0.09 0.34
N ALA A 35 8.74 0.82 -0.46
CA ALA A 35 8.10 2.09 -0.76
C ALA A 35 6.77 1.92 -1.51
N LEU A 36 6.72 0.98 -2.45
CA LEU A 36 5.49 0.67 -3.16
C LEU A 36 4.43 0.09 -2.22
N ASN A 37 4.85 -0.72 -1.24
CA ASN A 37 3.94 -1.24 -0.22
C ASN A 37 3.38 -0.13 0.66
N ILE A 38 4.21 0.83 1.05
CA ILE A 38 3.77 1.98 1.83
C ILE A 38 2.76 2.80 1.02
N MET A 39 3.03 3.04 -0.24
CA MET A 39 2.12 3.76 -1.13
C MET A 39 0.79 3.01 -1.27
N GLY A 40 0.84 1.68 -1.43
CA GLY A 40 -0.35 0.84 -1.50
C GLY A 40 -1.17 0.90 -0.21
N THR A 41 -0.51 0.94 0.93
CA THR A 41 -1.19 1.10 2.23
C THR A 41 -1.97 2.41 2.26
N GLY A 42 -1.37 3.49 1.76
CA GLY A 42 -2.05 4.79 1.68
C GLY A 42 -3.29 4.72 0.79
N VAL A 43 -3.20 4.05 -0.36
CA VAL A 43 -4.33 3.88 -1.27
C VAL A 43 -5.45 3.08 -0.60
N PHE A 44 -5.11 1.98 0.07
CA PHE A 44 -6.10 1.15 0.76
C PHE A 44 -6.79 1.92 1.89
N MET A 45 -6.02 2.70 2.64
CA MET A 45 -6.56 3.53 3.71
C MET A 45 -7.53 4.58 3.16
N MET A 46 -7.21 5.16 2.01
CA MET A 46 -8.09 6.11 1.33
C MET A 46 -9.40 5.44 0.89
N LEU A 47 -9.32 4.23 0.33
CA LEU A 47 -10.50 3.48 -0.08
C LEU A 47 -11.40 3.15 1.11
N ILE A 48 -10.81 2.77 2.25
CA ILE A 48 -11.57 2.50 3.47
C ILE A 48 -12.24 3.78 3.97
N THR A 49 -11.54 4.90 3.90
CA THR A 49 -12.09 6.20 4.29
C THR A 49 -13.31 6.57 3.44
N ILE A 50 -13.22 6.34 2.13
CA ILE A 50 -14.32 6.59 1.20
C ILE A 50 -15.50 5.65 1.48
N ALA A 51 -15.21 4.39 1.85
CA ALA A 51 -16.24 3.40 2.14
C ALA A 51 -17.04 3.73 3.40
N TYR A 52 -16.45 4.49 4.32
CA TYR A 52 -17.06 4.78 5.61
C TYR A 52 -18.24 5.74 5.46
N ARG A 53 -19.40 5.31 5.96
CA ARG A 53 -20.65 6.08 5.84
C ARG A 53 -21.18 6.61 7.18
N GLY A 54 -20.39 6.47 8.24
CA GLY A 54 -20.79 6.88 9.58
C GLY A 54 -21.07 5.67 10.48
N PRO A 55 -21.29 5.93 11.80
CA PRO A 55 -21.45 4.83 12.75
C PRO A 55 -22.79 4.11 12.62
N ASP A 56 -23.81 4.76 12.05
CA ASP A 56 -25.17 4.21 11.95
C ASP A 56 -25.45 3.51 10.63
N ALA A 57 -24.48 3.50 9.71
CA ALA A 57 -24.65 2.90 8.39
C ALA A 57 -23.53 1.92 8.12
N ALA A 58 -23.84 0.86 7.37
CA ALA A 58 -22.82 -0.08 6.93
C ALA A 58 -21.87 0.59 5.93
N PRO A 59 -20.58 0.26 5.95
CA PRO A 59 -19.65 0.77 4.95
C PRO A 59 -20.06 0.35 3.54
N ASP A 60 -19.65 1.14 2.54
CA ASP A 60 -19.87 0.77 1.15
C ASP A 60 -19.14 -0.55 0.88
N PRO A 61 -19.85 -1.61 0.46
CA PRO A 61 -19.22 -2.92 0.28
C PRO A 61 -18.25 -2.98 -0.90
N ILE A 62 -18.41 -2.15 -1.90
CA ILE A 62 -17.58 -2.21 -3.10
C ILE A 62 -16.14 -1.76 -2.82
N PRO A 63 -15.87 -0.55 -2.29
CA PRO A 63 -14.49 -0.19 -1.92
C PRO A 63 -13.90 -1.08 -0.85
N HIS A 64 -14.72 -1.55 0.09
CA HIS A 64 -14.26 -2.43 1.17
C HIS A 64 -13.78 -3.77 0.60
N ALA A 65 -14.54 -4.35 -0.31
CA ALA A 65 -14.18 -5.61 -0.97
C ALA A 65 -12.93 -5.44 -1.84
N LEU A 66 -12.80 -4.30 -2.52
CA LEU A 66 -11.62 -4.01 -3.32
C LEU A 66 -10.36 -3.97 -2.47
N VAL A 67 -10.46 -3.39 -1.26
CA VAL A 67 -9.31 -3.34 -0.32
C VAL A 67 -8.91 -4.74 0.10
N LEU A 68 -9.86 -5.59 0.47
CA LEU A 68 -9.57 -6.96 0.89
C LEU A 68 -8.88 -7.75 -0.22
N THR A 69 -9.41 -7.65 -1.44
CA THR A 69 -8.81 -8.30 -2.60
C THR A 69 -7.42 -7.72 -2.89
N GLY A 70 -7.29 -6.41 -2.82
CA GLY A 70 -6.03 -5.72 -3.07
C GLY A 70 -4.95 -6.09 -2.07
N ILE A 71 -5.30 -6.26 -0.80
CA ILE A 71 -4.34 -6.68 0.23
C ILE A 71 -3.78 -8.06 -0.09
N VAL A 72 -4.65 -9.01 -0.46
CA VAL A 72 -4.21 -10.37 -0.81
C VAL A 72 -3.28 -10.33 -2.03
N VAL A 73 -3.66 -9.59 -3.06
CA VAL A 73 -2.84 -9.44 -4.27
C VAL A 73 -1.50 -8.78 -3.94
N ALA A 74 -1.51 -7.73 -3.11
CA ALA A 74 -0.30 -7.00 -2.74
C ALA A 74 0.67 -7.90 -1.97
N VAL A 75 0.17 -8.69 -1.02
CA VAL A 75 1.00 -9.62 -0.26
C VAL A 75 1.64 -10.66 -1.19
N SER A 76 0.83 -11.23 -2.09
CA SER A 76 1.32 -12.23 -3.04
C SER A 76 2.36 -11.65 -4.00
N ALA A 77 2.09 -10.46 -4.54
CA ALA A 77 3.02 -9.79 -5.45
C ALA A 77 4.32 -9.41 -4.75
N THR A 78 4.24 -8.94 -3.50
CA THR A 78 5.42 -8.59 -2.71
C THR A 78 6.27 -9.83 -2.44
N ALA A 79 5.65 -10.95 -2.07
CA ALA A 79 6.36 -12.19 -1.83
C ALA A 79 7.09 -12.64 -3.10
N LEU A 80 6.43 -12.56 -4.25
CA LEU A 80 7.05 -12.91 -5.52
C LEU A 80 8.21 -11.97 -5.85
N ALA A 81 8.03 -10.66 -5.66
CA ALA A 81 9.05 -9.67 -5.93
C ALA A 81 10.28 -9.88 -5.05
N LEU A 82 10.09 -10.17 -3.76
CA LEU A 82 11.19 -10.43 -2.83
C LEU A 82 11.92 -11.71 -3.20
N THR A 83 11.21 -12.74 -3.63
CA THR A 83 11.80 -14.00 -4.08
C THR A 83 12.66 -13.77 -5.32
N LEU A 84 12.16 -13.02 -6.28
CA LEU A 84 12.91 -12.69 -7.50
C LEU A 84 14.15 -11.85 -7.19
N LEU A 85 14.02 -10.88 -6.29
CA LEU A 85 15.14 -10.06 -5.86
C LEU A 85 16.21 -10.91 -5.19
N ARG A 86 15.83 -11.85 -4.34
CA ARG A 86 16.74 -12.76 -3.68
C ARG A 86 17.51 -13.61 -4.69
N ARG A 87 16.82 -14.15 -5.70
CA ARG A 87 17.46 -14.95 -6.76
C ARG A 87 18.42 -14.10 -7.57
N LEU A 88 18.07 -12.88 -7.89
CA LEU A 88 18.93 -11.98 -8.63
C LEU A 88 20.20 -11.68 -7.85
N THR A 89 20.10 -11.46 -6.54
CA THR A 89 21.24 -11.22 -5.68
C THR A 89 22.15 -12.47 -5.61
N GLU A 90 21.58 -13.65 -5.52
CA GLU A 90 22.33 -14.90 -5.49
C GLU A 90 23.11 -15.10 -6.79
N GLU A 91 22.50 -14.80 -7.94
CA GLU A 91 23.19 -14.90 -9.24
C GLU A 91 24.37 -13.94 -9.32
N GLN A 92 24.20 -12.72 -8.82
CA GLN A 92 25.28 -11.73 -8.81
C GLN A 92 26.44 -12.15 -7.93
N ASP A 93 26.15 -12.80 -6.80
CA ASP A 93 27.19 -13.28 -5.87
C ASP A 93 27.96 -14.46 -6.46
N ASN A 94 27.36 -15.24 -7.34
CA ASN A 94 28.00 -16.40 -7.97
C ASN A 94 28.84 -16.03 -9.20
N ASP A 95 28.68 -14.82 -9.72
CA ASP A 95 29.49 -14.33 -10.84
C ASP A 95 30.75 -13.63 -10.33
#